data_b4d4eeba05f8ffd9ecfa6fc12763263d
#
_entry.id   b4d4eeba05f8ffd9ecfa6fc12763263d
#
_cell.length_a   1.000
_cell.length_b   1.000
_cell.length_c   1.000
_cell.angle_alpha   90.00
_cell.angle_beta   90.00
_cell.angle_gamma   90.00
#
_symmetry.space_group_name_H-M   'P 1'
#
loop_
_entity.id
_entity.type
_entity.pdbx_description
1 polymer ?
#
loop_
_entity_poly.entity_id
_entity_poly.type
_entity_poly.pdbx_seq_one_letter_code
_entity_poly.pdbx_strand_id
1 'polypeptide(L)' 'MKFMVCVSREGMGEFSADDLTLGRLYEVLSPADSQGMVRVIDDSGEGYLYPAGLFDAVEVQEPTAARLHALLAA' A
#
# COMPACT_ATOMS: atom_id res chain seq x y z
N MET A 1 -11.21 5.75 4.24
CA MET A 1 -9.84 5.49 3.75
C MET A 1 -9.45 4.06 4.10
N LYS A 2 -8.79 3.39 3.20
CA LYS A 2 -8.35 2.01 3.41
C LYS A 2 -6.84 1.94 3.45
N PHE A 3 -6.32 1.03 4.27
CA PHE A 3 -4.88 0.82 4.43
C PHE A 3 -4.54 -0.65 4.31
N MET A 4 -3.31 -0.91 3.89
CA MET A 4 -2.72 -2.25 3.85
C MET A 4 -1.31 -2.18 4.43
N VAL A 5 -0.85 -3.29 5.01
CA VAL A 5 0.52 -3.40 5.49
C VAL A 5 1.34 -4.23 4.49
N CYS A 6 2.55 -3.78 4.19
CA CYS A 6 3.45 -4.52 3.32
C CYS A 6 4.04 -5.70 4.09
N VAL A 7 3.77 -6.91 3.62
CA VAL A 7 4.22 -8.15 4.26
C VAL A 7 5.24 -8.91 3.41
N SER A 8 5.43 -8.52 2.16
CA SER A 8 6.39 -9.15 1.27
C SER A 8 6.89 -8.15 0.24
N ARG A 9 8.12 -8.35 -0.22
CA ARG A 9 8.71 -7.61 -1.34
C ARG A 9 9.17 -8.57 -2.44
N GLU A 10 8.76 -9.81 -2.36
CA GLU A 10 9.20 -10.88 -3.27
C GLU A 10 8.15 -11.13 -4.36
N GLY A 11 8.58 -11.78 -5.45
CA GLY A 11 7.68 -12.20 -6.51
C GLY A 11 7.19 -11.07 -7.41
N MET A 12 7.90 -9.96 -7.46
CA MET A 12 7.52 -8.82 -8.30
C MET A 12 7.96 -8.93 -9.76
N GLY A 13 8.74 -9.97 -10.10
CA GLY A 13 9.26 -10.11 -11.47
C GLY A 13 10.17 -8.94 -11.83
N GLU A 14 9.79 -8.19 -12.87
CA GLU A 14 10.55 -7.03 -13.34
C GLU A 14 10.29 -5.75 -12.54
N PHE A 15 9.29 -5.76 -11.65
CA PHE A 15 8.95 -4.58 -10.85
C PHE A 15 9.94 -4.41 -9.71
N SER A 16 10.24 -3.14 -9.41
CA SER A 16 11.05 -2.79 -8.24
C SER A 16 10.19 -2.66 -7.00
N ALA A 17 10.71 -3.12 -5.86
CA ALA A 17 10.10 -2.92 -4.55
C ALA A 17 10.84 -1.86 -3.73
N ASP A 18 11.63 -1.00 -4.38
CA ASP A 18 12.47 -0.02 -3.69
C ASP A 18 11.64 1.02 -2.93
N ASP A 19 10.41 1.26 -3.36
CA ASP A 19 9.50 2.21 -2.72
C ASP A 19 8.50 1.54 -1.79
N LEU A 20 8.80 0.32 -1.33
CA LEU A 20 8.03 -0.39 -0.32
C LEU A 20 8.92 -0.80 0.85
N THR A 21 8.41 -0.61 2.06
CA THR A 21 9.09 -0.99 3.31
C THR A 21 8.28 -2.07 4.01
N LEU A 22 8.92 -3.20 4.32
CA LEU A 22 8.25 -4.28 5.06
C LEU A 22 7.75 -3.77 6.41
N GLY A 23 6.51 -4.14 6.73
CA GLY A 23 5.86 -3.76 7.99
C GLY A 23 5.28 -2.35 8.01
N ARG A 24 5.42 -1.59 6.94
CA ARG A 24 4.85 -0.25 6.85
C ARG A 24 3.41 -0.30 6.33
N LEU A 25 2.58 0.63 6.81
CA LEU A 25 1.22 0.83 6.32
C LEU A 25 1.22 1.73 5.08
N TYR A 26 0.34 1.41 4.13
CA TYR A 26 0.16 2.18 2.91
C TYR A 26 -1.32 2.46 2.69
N GLU A 27 -1.63 3.67 2.24
CA GLU A 27 -3.00 4.02 1.89
C GLU A 27 -3.36 3.43 0.54
N VAL A 28 -4.53 2.79 0.47
CA VAL A 28 -5.05 2.18 -0.76
C VAL A 28 -5.86 3.20 -1.52
N LEU A 29 -5.47 3.50 -2.75
CA LEU A 29 -6.18 4.41 -3.64
C LEU A 29 -7.24 3.69 -4.45
N SER A 30 -6.97 2.45 -4.86
CA SER A 30 -7.92 1.62 -5.59
C SER A 30 -7.77 0.17 -5.12
N PRO A 31 -8.89 -0.54 -4.91
CA PRO A 31 -8.84 -1.94 -4.50
C PRO A 31 -8.22 -2.82 -5.59
N ALA A 32 -7.93 -4.07 -5.26
CA ALA A 32 -7.36 -5.02 -6.20
C ALA A 32 -8.26 -5.16 -7.44
N ASP A 33 -7.65 -5.07 -8.62
CA ASP A 33 -8.34 -5.19 -9.89
C ASP A 33 -8.43 -6.66 -10.34
N SER A 34 -8.93 -6.88 -11.55
CA SER A 34 -9.09 -8.23 -12.11
C SER A 34 -7.76 -8.95 -12.36
N GLN A 35 -6.65 -8.22 -12.35
CA GLN A 35 -5.31 -8.77 -12.54
C GLN A 35 -4.58 -8.96 -11.21
N GLY A 36 -5.24 -8.70 -10.08
CA GLY A 36 -4.66 -8.82 -8.76
C GLY A 36 -3.71 -7.70 -8.40
N MET A 37 -3.86 -6.53 -9.02
CA MET A 37 -3.02 -5.36 -8.75
C MET A 37 -3.80 -4.35 -7.91
N VAL A 38 -3.12 -3.79 -6.92
CA VAL A 38 -3.69 -2.76 -6.04
C VAL A 38 -2.90 -1.48 -6.20
N ARG A 39 -3.59 -0.34 -6.18
CA ARG A 39 -2.91 0.97 -6.24
C ARG A 39 -2.78 1.53 -4.83
N VAL A 40 -1.57 1.80 -4.43
CA VAL A 40 -1.25 2.37 -3.11
C VAL A 40 -0.35 3.60 -3.29
N ILE A 41 -0.36 4.49 -2.29
CA ILE A 41 0.65 5.55 -2.20
C ILE A 41 1.89 4.90 -1.57
N ASP A 42 2.97 4.80 -2.34
CA ASP A 42 4.19 4.14 -1.89
C ASP A 42 5.14 5.11 -1.16
N ASP A 43 6.36 4.65 -0.87
CA ASP A 43 7.35 5.47 -0.13
C ASP A 43 7.77 6.73 -0.90
N SER A 44 7.55 6.77 -2.21
CA SER A 44 7.83 7.97 -3.02
C SER A 44 6.78 9.06 -2.83
N GLY A 45 5.65 8.73 -2.21
CA GLY A 45 4.51 9.64 -2.05
C GLY A 45 3.57 9.66 -3.24
N GLU A 46 3.80 8.81 -4.23
CA GLU A 46 2.96 8.72 -5.43
C GLU A 46 2.20 7.39 -5.47
N GLY A 47 1.09 7.38 -6.24
CA GLY A 47 0.27 6.19 -6.39
C GLY A 47 0.76 5.30 -7.51
N TYR A 48 1.12 4.06 -7.17
CA TYR A 48 1.54 3.06 -8.14
C TYR A 48 0.80 1.75 -7.93
N LEU A 49 0.74 0.94 -8.99
CA LEU A 49 0.17 -0.40 -8.95
C LEU A 49 1.22 -1.40 -8.50
N TYR A 50 0.82 -2.26 -7.55
CA TYR A 50 1.63 -3.35 -7.04
C TYR A 50 0.80 -4.63 -6.95
N PRO A 51 1.43 -5.82 -7.02
CA PRO A 51 0.72 -7.07 -6.76
C PRO A 51 0.07 -7.06 -5.37
N ALA A 52 -1.21 -7.38 -5.30
CA ALA A 52 -1.95 -7.35 -4.03
C ALA A 52 -1.38 -8.35 -3.00
N GLY A 53 -0.73 -9.42 -3.47
CA GLY A 53 -0.11 -10.43 -2.60
C GLY A 53 1.05 -9.91 -1.76
N LEU A 54 1.56 -8.70 -2.04
CA LEU A 54 2.59 -8.08 -1.21
C LEU A 54 2.03 -7.46 0.07
N PHE A 55 0.73 -7.39 0.21
CA PHE A 55 0.07 -6.65 1.29
C PHE A 55 -1.02 -7.50 1.95
N ASP A 56 -1.27 -7.18 3.23
CA ASP A 56 -2.45 -7.65 3.95
C ASP A 56 -3.31 -6.44 4.32
N ALA A 57 -4.64 -6.63 4.28
CA ALA A 57 -5.58 -5.58 4.65
C ALA A 57 -5.50 -5.29 6.15
N VAL A 58 -5.64 -4.03 6.51
CA VAL A 58 -5.64 -3.58 7.90
C VAL A 58 -6.87 -2.73 8.14
N GLU A 59 -7.64 -3.08 9.18
CA GLU A 59 -8.76 -2.25 9.59
C GLU A 59 -8.25 -1.11 10.46
N VAL A 60 -8.62 0.12 10.10
CA VAL A 60 -8.20 1.33 10.82
C VAL A 60 -9.44 2.18 11.07
N GLN A 61 -9.63 2.57 12.32
CA GLN A 61 -10.73 3.45 12.70
C GLN A 61 -10.52 4.85 12.14
N GLU A 62 -11.62 5.57 11.89
CA GLU A 62 -11.60 6.87 11.21
C GLU A 62 -10.64 7.91 11.81
N PRO A 63 -10.59 8.12 13.14
CA PRO A 63 -9.64 9.11 13.67
C PRO A 63 -8.18 8.75 13.35
N THR A 64 -7.84 7.48 13.43
CA THR A 64 -6.50 7.00 13.09
C THR A 64 -6.26 7.04 11.59
N ALA A 65 -7.26 6.70 10.78
CA ALA A 65 -7.16 6.75 9.32
C ALA A 65 -6.81 8.16 8.85
N ALA A 66 -7.47 9.18 9.40
CA ALA A 66 -7.19 10.57 9.05
C ALA A 66 -5.76 10.97 9.40
N ARG A 67 -5.27 10.53 10.57
CA ARG A 67 -3.90 10.80 10.99
C ARG A 67 -2.87 10.10 10.11
N LEU A 68 -3.11 8.84 9.77
CA LEU A 68 -2.24 8.09 8.88
C LEU A 68 -2.19 8.70 7.48
N HIS A 69 -3.35 9.12 6.96
CA HIS A 69 -3.41 9.79 5.67
C HIS A 69 -2.50 11.02 5.65
N ALA A 70 -2.58 11.86 6.68
CA ALA A 70 -1.77 13.06 6.78
C ALA A 70 -0.27 12.73 6.91
N LEU A 71 0.07 11.71 7.70
CA LEU A 71 1.46 11.32 7.95
C LEU A 71 2.11 10.64 6.75
N LEU A 72 1.38 9.74 6.08
CA LEU A 72 1.92 8.94 4.99
C LEU A 72 1.94 9.70 3.67
N ALA A 73 1.06 10.66 3.49
CA ALA A 73 0.99 11.50 2.29
C ALA A 73 1.85 12.75 2.36
N ALA A 74 2.51 12.95 3.47
CA ALA A 74 3.35 14.14 3.68
C ALA A 74 4.66 14.08 2.91
#